data_fee5c8ab213450f82422808dc0ba4b93
#
_entry.id   fee5c8ab213450f82422808dc0ba4b93
#
_cell.length_a   1.000
_cell.length_b   1.000
_cell.length_c   1.000
_cell.angle_alpha   90.00
_cell.angle_beta   90.00
_cell.angle_gamma   90.00
#
_symmetry.space_group_name_H-M   'P 1'
#
loop_
_entity.id
_entity.type
_entity.pdbx_description
1 polymer ?
#
loop_
_entity_poly.entity_id
_entity_poly.type
_entity_poly.pdbx_seq_one_letter_code
_entity_poly.pdbx_strand_id
1 'polypeptide(L)'
;ATQYLVTQINEFAQPVEDIQSIQQVASISAGNDEVIGSLIADALSKVGKEGVISLEEGKGIVTELEITEGMILEKGFISPYFITNTEKMEVSYDNPYILLTDKRITLVQQDLLPILEQITKTKRPLLIIAEDVEKEALATLILNKLRGVINVVAVRAPGFGELRKLMLEDIAILTGGTLITQDAGLSLDNIQLNLLGQARRVIVNNDTTTIVADGLTLEDIKVRCEQLRKQVNVADTAYEKEKLQDRIAK
;
A
#
# COMPACT_ATOMS: atom_id res chain seq x y z
N ALA A 1 -33.43 -23.36 1.82
CA ALA A 1 -33.99 -22.02 2.19
C ALA A 1 -32.93 -20.94 2.02
N THR A 2 -31.74 -21.02 2.65
CA THR A 2 -30.71 -19.97 2.61
C THR A 2 -30.20 -19.67 1.18
N GLN A 3 -29.86 -20.71 0.40
CA GLN A 3 -29.45 -20.54 -0.99
C GLN A 3 -30.51 -19.86 -1.86
N TYR A 4 -31.77 -20.20 -1.67
CA TYR A 4 -32.89 -19.56 -2.39
C TYR A 4 -32.99 -18.08 -2.03
N LEU A 5 -32.87 -17.71 -0.75
CA LEU A 5 -32.87 -16.31 -0.32
C LEU A 5 -31.69 -15.53 -0.88
N VAL A 6 -30.50 -16.11 -0.90
CA VAL A 6 -29.31 -15.49 -1.51
C VAL A 6 -29.52 -15.25 -3.01
N THR A 7 -30.10 -16.22 -3.74
CA THR A 7 -30.43 -16.04 -5.16
C THR A 7 -31.43 -14.91 -5.36
N GLN A 8 -32.51 -14.87 -4.54
CA GLN A 8 -33.50 -13.79 -4.65
C GLN A 8 -32.91 -12.41 -4.32
N ILE A 9 -32.05 -12.30 -3.30
CA ILE A 9 -31.37 -11.03 -2.96
C ILE A 9 -30.50 -10.58 -4.15
N ASN A 10 -29.75 -11.49 -4.76
CA ASN A 10 -28.94 -11.17 -5.93
C ASN A 10 -29.76 -10.73 -7.16
N GLU A 11 -30.94 -11.32 -7.36
CA GLU A 11 -31.87 -10.91 -8.44
C GLU A 11 -32.49 -9.53 -8.20
N PHE A 12 -32.68 -9.13 -6.94
CA PHE A 12 -33.19 -7.80 -6.59
C PHE A 12 -32.09 -6.74 -6.44
N ALA A 13 -30.81 -7.14 -6.40
CA ALA A 13 -29.70 -6.22 -6.28
C ALA A 13 -29.62 -5.32 -7.52
N GLN A 14 -29.59 -4.01 -7.28
CA GLN A 14 -29.35 -3.03 -8.33
C GLN A 14 -27.89 -2.54 -8.25
N PRO A 15 -27.17 -2.52 -9.37
CA PRO A 15 -25.82 -2.00 -9.39
C PRO A 15 -25.84 -0.49 -9.11
N VAL A 16 -24.98 -0.04 -8.19
CA VAL A 16 -24.79 1.36 -7.86
C VAL A 16 -23.65 1.89 -8.73
N GLU A 17 -23.98 2.54 -9.84
CA GLU A 17 -22.98 3.00 -10.81
C GLU A 17 -22.91 4.52 -10.95
N ASP A 18 -24.02 5.21 -10.74
CA ASP A 18 -24.09 6.67 -10.83
C ASP A 18 -23.82 7.36 -9.51
N ILE A 19 -23.29 8.59 -9.58
CA ILE A 19 -22.90 9.40 -8.42
C ILE A 19 -24.07 9.68 -7.49
N GLN A 20 -25.28 9.83 -8.03
CA GLN A 20 -26.46 10.14 -7.24
C GLN A 20 -26.89 8.93 -6.39
N SER A 21 -26.85 7.72 -6.95
CA SER A 21 -27.10 6.48 -6.21
C SER A 21 -26.03 6.25 -5.14
N ILE A 22 -24.76 6.52 -5.44
CA ILE A 22 -23.65 6.47 -4.48
C ILE A 22 -23.92 7.43 -3.31
N GLN A 23 -24.30 8.69 -3.60
CA GLN A 23 -24.62 9.68 -2.58
C GLN A 23 -25.77 9.22 -1.68
N GLN A 24 -26.85 8.67 -2.26
CA GLN A 24 -28.00 8.19 -1.49
C GLN A 24 -27.62 7.05 -0.54
N VAL A 25 -26.87 6.05 -1.03
CA VAL A 25 -26.41 4.93 -0.21
C VAL A 25 -25.49 5.42 0.92
N ALA A 26 -24.55 6.32 0.60
CA ALA A 26 -23.65 6.90 1.57
C ALA A 26 -24.39 7.73 2.63
N SER A 27 -25.37 8.54 2.22
CA SER A 27 -26.20 9.34 3.17
C SER A 27 -26.97 8.43 4.12
N ILE A 28 -27.61 7.37 3.62
CA ILE A 28 -28.35 6.40 4.45
C ILE A 28 -27.41 5.74 5.45
N SER A 29 -26.23 5.31 5.01
CA SER A 29 -25.20 4.68 5.85
C SER A 29 -24.66 5.62 6.92
N ALA A 30 -24.64 6.92 6.64
CA ALA A 30 -24.24 7.99 7.57
C ALA A 30 -25.38 8.48 8.49
N GLY A 31 -26.45 7.69 8.65
CA GLY A 31 -27.59 8.07 9.49
C GLY A 31 -28.48 9.15 8.89
N ASN A 32 -28.62 9.17 7.58
CA ASN A 32 -29.31 10.18 6.76
C ASN A 32 -28.62 11.56 6.74
N ASP A 33 -27.31 11.59 6.90
CA ASP A 33 -26.53 12.82 6.75
C ASP A 33 -26.18 13.04 5.27
N GLU A 34 -26.85 14.02 4.64
CA GLU A 34 -26.65 14.37 3.24
C GLU A 34 -25.29 15.02 2.98
N VAL A 35 -24.71 15.69 3.97
CA VAL A 35 -23.39 16.34 3.84
C VAL A 35 -22.30 15.28 3.74
N ILE A 36 -22.34 14.28 4.62
CA ILE A 36 -21.39 13.16 4.59
C ILE A 36 -21.60 12.35 3.30
N GLY A 37 -22.85 12.10 2.90
CA GLY A 37 -23.16 11.40 1.65
C GLY A 37 -22.59 12.09 0.41
N SER A 38 -22.71 13.41 0.34
CA SER A 38 -22.14 14.23 -0.73
C SER A 38 -20.62 14.19 -0.74
N LEU A 39 -19.95 14.31 0.41
CA LEU A 39 -18.49 14.22 0.52
C LEU A 39 -17.94 12.87 0.07
N ILE A 40 -18.63 11.77 0.40
CA ILE A 40 -18.25 10.41 -0.03
C ILE A 40 -18.44 10.27 -1.54
N ALA A 41 -19.53 10.76 -2.10
CA ALA A 41 -19.79 10.72 -3.53
C ALA A 41 -18.74 11.55 -4.32
N ASP A 42 -18.38 12.73 -3.83
CA ASP A 42 -17.34 13.58 -4.39
C ASP A 42 -15.95 12.88 -4.32
N ALA A 43 -15.66 12.23 -3.19
CA ALA A 43 -14.44 11.45 -3.04
C ALA A 43 -14.35 10.34 -4.10
N LEU A 44 -15.39 9.50 -4.22
CA LEU A 44 -15.44 8.41 -5.20
C LEU A 44 -15.38 8.91 -6.66
N SER A 45 -15.98 10.07 -6.93
CA SER A 45 -15.92 10.65 -8.28
C SER A 45 -14.50 11.07 -8.68
N LYS A 46 -13.67 11.46 -7.70
CA LYS A 46 -12.29 11.93 -7.92
C LYS A 46 -11.27 10.81 -7.92
N VAL A 47 -11.40 9.83 -7.01
CA VAL A 47 -10.46 8.71 -6.90
C VAL A 47 -10.84 7.49 -7.75
N GLY A 48 -12.08 7.47 -8.26
CA GLY A 48 -12.59 6.33 -9.03
C GLY A 48 -13.10 5.18 -8.15
N LYS A 49 -13.67 4.15 -8.80
CA LYS A 49 -14.29 3.00 -8.11
C LYS A 49 -13.29 2.15 -7.31
N GLU A 50 -12.05 2.14 -7.73
CA GLU A 50 -10.95 1.39 -7.09
C GLU A 50 -10.23 2.20 -6.00
N GLY A 51 -10.60 3.47 -5.82
CA GLY A 51 -10.00 4.35 -4.81
C GLY A 51 -10.35 3.92 -3.38
N VAL A 52 -9.40 4.06 -2.46
CA VAL A 52 -9.61 3.78 -1.04
C VAL A 52 -10.04 5.06 -0.33
N ILE A 53 -11.15 4.99 0.39
CA ILE A 53 -11.62 6.05 1.26
C ILE A 53 -11.37 5.63 2.71
N SER A 54 -10.61 6.43 3.45
CA SER A 54 -10.42 6.27 4.89
C SER A 54 -11.00 7.46 5.64
N LEU A 55 -11.53 7.20 6.84
CA LEU A 55 -11.99 8.22 7.76
C LEU A 55 -10.92 8.44 8.81
N GLU A 56 -10.52 9.69 8.98
CA GLU A 56 -9.55 10.08 10.00
C GLU A 56 -10.10 11.20 10.87
N GLU A 57 -9.61 11.28 12.10
CA GLU A 57 -9.96 12.35 13.01
C GLU A 57 -9.27 13.65 12.56
N GLY A 58 -10.07 14.62 12.10
CA GLY A 58 -9.58 15.92 11.64
C GLY A 58 -9.08 16.78 12.79
N LYS A 59 -8.11 17.63 12.53
CA LYS A 59 -7.63 18.64 13.50
C LYS A 59 -8.51 19.90 13.53
N GLY A 60 -9.43 20.02 12.59
CA GLY A 60 -10.35 21.16 12.42
C GLY A 60 -11.76 20.89 12.95
N ILE A 61 -12.62 21.92 12.90
CA ILE A 61 -14.03 21.83 13.27
C ILE A 61 -14.90 21.39 12.07
N VAL A 62 -14.35 21.48 10.87
CA VAL A 62 -15.06 21.19 9.62
C VAL A 62 -14.54 19.88 9.03
N THR A 63 -15.46 19.06 8.50
CA THR A 63 -15.08 17.85 7.75
C THR A 63 -14.53 18.26 6.40
N GLU A 64 -13.31 17.88 6.11
CA GLU A 64 -12.60 18.19 4.87
C GLU A 64 -12.31 16.92 4.08
N LEU A 65 -12.36 17.01 2.75
CA LEU A 65 -11.97 15.93 1.85
C LEU A 65 -10.53 16.18 1.38
N GLU A 66 -9.61 15.36 1.83
CA GLU A 66 -8.23 15.36 1.35
C GLU A 66 -8.02 14.19 0.40
N ILE A 67 -7.51 14.48 -0.80
CA ILE A 67 -7.16 13.46 -1.79
C ILE A 67 -5.66 13.35 -1.83
N THR A 68 -5.16 12.14 -1.62
CA THR A 68 -3.75 11.81 -1.67
C THR A 68 -3.52 10.71 -2.69
N GLU A 69 -2.40 10.75 -3.36
CA GLU A 69 -1.97 9.67 -4.23
C GLU A 69 -1.38 8.55 -3.40
N GLY A 70 -1.57 7.32 -3.88
CA GLY A 70 -1.09 6.16 -3.18
C GLY A 70 -1.18 4.90 -4.03
N MET A 71 -0.79 3.79 -3.46
CA MET A 71 -0.87 2.47 -4.09
C MET A 71 -1.39 1.43 -3.09
N ILE A 72 -2.23 0.54 -3.60
CA ILE A 72 -2.70 -0.61 -2.84
C ILE A 72 -2.05 -1.87 -3.38
N LEU A 73 -1.39 -2.60 -2.50
CA LEU A 73 -0.80 -3.90 -2.81
C LEU A 73 -1.69 -5.00 -2.22
N GLU A 74 -2.01 -6.01 -3.02
CA GLU A 74 -2.77 -7.19 -2.59
C GLU A 74 -1.88 -8.17 -1.81
N LYS A 75 -1.15 -7.65 -0.84
CA LYS A 75 -0.29 -8.38 0.09
C LYS A 75 -0.35 -7.72 1.45
N GLY A 76 -0.70 -8.49 2.46
CA GLY A 76 -0.72 -8.04 3.85
C GLY A 76 0.56 -8.37 4.61
N PHE A 77 0.54 -8.16 5.90
CA PHE A 77 1.69 -8.45 6.78
C PHE A 77 2.02 -9.96 6.79
N ILE A 78 3.32 -10.26 6.89
CA ILE A 78 3.81 -11.64 6.97
C ILE A 78 3.42 -12.30 8.30
N SER A 79 3.25 -11.51 9.35
CA SER A 79 2.93 -12.00 10.69
C SER A 79 1.97 -11.08 11.44
N PRO A 80 0.93 -11.62 12.11
CA PRO A 80 -0.01 -10.84 12.90
C PRO A 80 0.63 -10.18 14.13
N TYR A 81 1.82 -10.59 14.54
CA TYR A 81 2.57 -9.92 15.62
C TYR A 81 3.00 -8.49 15.26
N PHE A 82 2.88 -8.08 14.02
CA PHE A 82 3.10 -6.69 13.59
C PHE A 82 1.91 -5.77 13.85
N ILE A 83 0.74 -6.27 14.20
CA ILE A 83 -0.47 -5.47 14.42
C ILE A 83 -0.22 -4.40 15.49
N THR A 84 -0.67 -3.18 15.19
CA THR A 84 -0.62 -2.02 16.11
C THR A 84 -2.01 -1.66 16.62
N ASN A 85 -3.05 -1.91 15.82
CA ASN A 85 -4.44 -1.72 16.17
C ASN A 85 -5.16 -3.07 16.16
N THR A 86 -5.45 -3.60 17.35
CA THR A 86 -6.09 -4.91 17.51
C THR A 86 -7.59 -4.90 17.19
N GLU A 87 -8.26 -3.73 17.28
CA GLU A 87 -9.68 -3.62 16.96
C GLU A 87 -9.93 -3.76 15.45
N LYS A 88 -9.07 -3.10 14.65
CA LYS A 88 -9.13 -3.16 13.19
C LYS A 88 -8.26 -4.26 12.58
N MET A 89 -7.46 -4.96 13.40
CA MET A 89 -6.50 -5.99 12.96
C MET A 89 -5.54 -5.45 11.89
N GLU A 90 -5.03 -4.25 12.07
CA GLU A 90 -4.16 -3.55 11.13
C GLU A 90 -2.88 -3.02 11.78
N VAL A 91 -1.90 -2.75 10.94
CA VAL A 91 -0.71 -1.95 11.26
C VAL A 91 -0.89 -0.59 10.62
N SER A 92 -0.80 0.48 11.40
CA SER A 92 -0.83 1.84 10.88
C SER A 92 0.42 2.59 11.34
N TYR A 93 1.18 3.12 10.39
CA TYR A 93 2.39 3.91 10.64
C TYR A 93 2.36 5.22 9.86
N ASP A 94 2.65 6.31 10.55
CA ASP A 94 2.81 7.64 9.97
C ASP A 94 4.30 7.91 9.69
N ASN A 95 4.58 8.50 8.54
CA ASN A 95 5.92 8.86 8.06
C ASN A 95 6.94 7.71 8.12
N PRO A 96 6.59 6.48 7.67
CA PRO A 96 7.52 5.37 7.69
C PRO A 96 8.62 5.53 6.64
N TYR A 97 9.76 4.90 6.91
CA TYR A 97 10.70 4.51 5.86
C TYR A 97 10.24 3.23 5.18
N ILE A 98 10.58 3.07 3.90
CA ILE A 98 10.20 1.92 3.10
C ILE A 98 11.47 1.28 2.50
N LEU A 99 11.74 0.05 2.87
CA LEU A 99 12.81 -0.77 2.29
C LEU A 99 12.21 -1.66 1.21
N LEU A 100 12.75 -1.55 0.00
CA LEU A 100 12.32 -2.32 -1.16
C LEU A 100 13.44 -3.24 -1.64
N THR A 101 13.19 -4.54 -1.71
CA THR A 101 14.15 -5.51 -2.24
C THR A 101 13.47 -6.66 -2.97
N ASP A 102 14.05 -7.10 -4.05
CA ASP A 102 13.64 -8.30 -4.78
C ASP A 102 14.24 -9.59 -4.18
N LYS A 103 15.06 -9.44 -3.14
CA LYS A 103 15.70 -10.56 -2.46
C LYS A 103 14.84 -11.09 -1.32
N ARG A 104 15.15 -12.34 -0.95
CA ARG A 104 14.69 -12.95 0.29
C ARG A 104 15.62 -12.53 1.43
N ILE A 105 15.04 -12.06 2.52
CA ILE A 105 15.78 -11.69 3.74
C ILE A 105 15.98 -12.95 4.58
N THR A 106 17.23 -13.39 4.71
CA THR A 106 17.58 -14.64 5.38
C THR A 106 18.49 -14.43 6.58
N LEU A 107 19.53 -13.61 6.42
CA LEU A 107 20.59 -13.42 7.40
C LEU A 107 20.40 -12.13 8.19
N VAL A 108 20.10 -12.25 9.47
CA VAL A 108 19.87 -11.10 10.36
C VAL A 108 21.05 -10.13 10.38
N GLN A 109 22.27 -10.66 10.49
CA GLN A 109 23.47 -9.83 10.63
C GLN A 109 23.83 -9.06 9.37
N GLN A 110 23.61 -9.66 8.21
CA GLN A 110 23.98 -9.05 6.91
C GLN A 110 22.81 -8.28 6.31
N ASP A 111 21.60 -8.82 6.37
CA ASP A 111 20.45 -8.29 5.64
C ASP A 111 19.67 -7.24 6.44
N LEU A 112 19.65 -7.33 7.78
CA LEU A 112 18.79 -6.50 8.62
C LEU A 112 19.56 -5.57 9.57
N LEU A 113 20.61 -6.05 10.22
CA LEU A 113 21.24 -5.31 11.29
C LEU A 113 21.71 -3.91 10.86
N PRO A 114 22.37 -3.74 9.69
CA PRO A 114 22.85 -2.43 9.24
C PRO A 114 21.74 -1.38 9.12
N ILE A 115 20.56 -1.79 8.61
CA ILE A 115 19.42 -0.87 8.45
C ILE A 115 18.68 -0.64 9.76
N LEU A 116 18.51 -1.66 10.60
CA LEU A 116 17.81 -1.54 11.86
C LEU A 116 18.55 -0.60 12.84
N GLU A 117 19.88 -0.62 12.87
CA GLU A 117 20.68 0.32 13.64
C GLU A 117 20.47 1.79 13.23
N GLN A 118 20.34 2.03 11.91
CA GLN A 118 20.08 3.36 11.40
C GLN A 118 18.64 3.82 11.72
N ILE A 119 17.64 2.93 11.53
CA ILE A 119 16.22 3.21 11.82
C ILE A 119 16.01 3.50 13.31
N THR A 120 16.66 2.73 14.20
CA THR A 120 16.56 2.93 15.65
C THR A 120 16.97 4.35 16.06
N LYS A 121 17.97 4.94 15.39
CA LYS A 121 18.42 6.31 15.65
C LYS A 121 17.39 7.37 15.24
N THR A 122 16.63 7.10 14.19
CA THR A 122 15.61 8.03 13.67
C THR A 122 14.29 7.97 14.43
N LYS A 123 14.01 6.86 15.11
CA LYS A 123 12.72 6.53 15.75
C LYS A 123 11.52 6.49 14.78
N ARG A 124 11.76 6.53 13.48
CA ARG A 124 10.69 6.42 12.48
C ARG A 124 10.35 4.95 12.23
N PRO A 125 9.09 4.63 11.91
CA PRO A 125 8.68 3.28 11.54
C PRO A 125 9.36 2.81 10.25
N LEU A 126 9.44 1.50 10.05
CA LEU A 126 9.98 0.86 8.86
C LEU A 126 8.97 -0.12 8.27
N LEU A 127 8.62 0.06 7.01
CA LEU A 127 7.97 -0.97 6.18
C LEU A 127 9.05 -1.69 5.37
N ILE A 128 9.07 -3.00 5.43
CA ILE A 128 9.95 -3.85 4.61
C ILE A 128 9.08 -4.55 3.57
N ILE A 129 9.39 -4.35 2.28
CA ILE A 129 8.79 -5.08 1.17
C ILE A 129 9.89 -5.89 0.51
N ALA A 130 9.84 -7.20 0.69
CA ALA A 130 10.87 -8.15 0.23
C ALA A 130 10.21 -9.33 -0.50
N GLU A 131 11.00 -10.11 -1.26
CA GLU A 131 10.47 -11.36 -1.83
C GLU A 131 9.86 -12.24 -0.74
N ASP A 132 10.58 -12.46 0.33
CA ASP A 132 10.13 -13.13 1.55
C ASP A 132 11.05 -12.75 2.71
N VAL A 133 10.59 -13.01 3.94
CA VAL A 133 11.40 -12.87 5.15
C VAL A 133 11.40 -14.22 5.87
N GLU A 134 12.58 -14.84 5.97
CA GLU A 134 12.71 -16.15 6.58
C GLU A 134 12.50 -16.13 8.09
N LYS A 135 12.18 -17.29 8.65
CA LYS A 135 11.73 -17.45 10.04
C LYS A 135 12.66 -16.78 11.06
N GLU A 136 13.98 -16.88 10.86
CA GLU A 136 14.98 -16.34 11.81
C GLU A 136 15.02 -14.80 11.76
N ALA A 137 15.01 -14.24 10.55
CA ALA A 137 14.93 -12.81 10.32
C ALA A 137 13.58 -12.24 10.82
N LEU A 138 12.48 -12.93 10.54
CA LEU A 138 11.14 -12.56 10.98
C LEU A 138 11.02 -12.55 12.51
N ALA A 139 11.53 -13.58 13.18
CA ALA A 139 11.54 -13.66 14.63
C ALA A 139 12.31 -12.51 15.27
N THR A 140 13.43 -12.12 14.68
CA THR A 140 14.23 -10.98 15.13
C THR A 140 13.49 -9.66 15.00
N LEU A 141 12.79 -9.43 13.88
CA LEU A 141 11.96 -8.24 13.66
C LEU A 141 10.83 -8.16 14.70
N ILE A 142 10.11 -9.27 14.90
CA ILE A 142 9.02 -9.37 15.87
C ILE A 142 9.52 -9.10 17.30
N LEU A 143 10.63 -9.71 17.71
CA LEU A 143 11.21 -9.52 19.03
C LEU A 143 11.58 -8.06 19.30
N ASN A 144 12.21 -7.40 18.34
CA ASN A 144 12.60 -5.98 18.47
C ASN A 144 11.37 -5.07 18.52
N LYS A 145 10.32 -5.38 17.73
CA LYS A 145 9.05 -4.66 17.80
C LYS A 145 8.38 -4.84 19.16
N LEU A 146 8.26 -6.07 19.66
CA LEU A 146 7.62 -6.36 20.95
C LEU A 146 8.37 -5.73 22.13
N ARG A 147 9.67 -5.58 22.02
CA ARG A 147 10.50 -4.85 23.00
C ARG A 147 10.41 -3.33 22.87
N GLY A 148 9.69 -2.82 21.87
CA GLY A 148 9.57 -1.37 21.62
C GLY A 148 10.86 -0.71 21.12
N VAL A 149 11.84 -1.50 20.63
CA VAL A 149 13.09 -0.98 20.09
C VAL A 149 12.88 -0.32 18.75
N ILE A 150 12.04 -0.96 17.89
CA ILE A 150 11.70 -0.47 16.55
C ILE A 150 10.20 -0.68 16.28
N ASN A 151 9.63 0.22 15.47
CA ASN A 151 8.34 0.04 14.85
C ASN A 151 8.57 -0.49 13.44
N VAL A 152 8.21 -1.75 13.18
CA VAL A 152 8.47 -2.40 11.90
C VAL A 152 7.29 -3.26 11.48
N VAL A 153 7.08 -3.35 10.18
CA VAL A 153 6.20 -4.32 9.54
C VAL A 153 6.88 -4.88 8.29
N ALA A 154 6.69 -6.16 8.04
CA ALA A 154 7.21 -6.83 6.85
C ALA A 154 6.06 -7.40 6.02
N VAL A 155 6.15 -7.17 4.71
CA VAL A 155 5.18 -7.55 3.68
C VAL A 155 5.91 -8.26 2.55
N ARG A 156 5.26 -9.24 1.93
CA ARG A 156 5.80 -9.86 0.72
C ARG A 156 5.58 -8.97 -0.49
N ALA A 157 6.60 -8.88 -1.33
CA ALA A 157 6.51 -8.16 -2.60
C ALA A 157 5.41 -8.76 -3.49
N PRO A 158 4.60 -7.90 -4.15
CA PRO A 158 3.56 -8.36 -5.07
C PRO A 158 4.15 -8.94 -6.35
N GLY A 159 3.41 -9.86 -6.99
CA GLY A 159 3.82 -10.48 -8.24
C GLY A 159 4.92 -11.54 -8.10
N PHE A 160 5.38 -12.05 -9.25
CA PHE A 160 6.41 -13.08 -9.35
C PHE A 160 7.37 -12.75 -10.50
N GLY A 161 8.63 -13.18 -10.38
CA GLY A 161 9.64 -13.02 -11.43
C GLY A 161 9.82 -11.55 -11.85
N GLU A 162 9.80 -11.30 -13.16
CA GLU A 162 9.98 -9.97 -13.72
C GLU A 162 8.88 -8.98 -13.31
N LEU A 163 7.63 -9.44 -13.24
CA LEU A 163 6.51 -8.60 -12.79
C LEU A 163 6.73 -8.08 -11.37
N ARG A 164 7.33 -8.88 -10.48
CA ARG A 164 7.68 -8.44 -9.13
C ARG A 164 8.66 -7.27 -9.15
N LYS A 165 9.71 -7.35 -9.96
CA LYS A 165 10.69 -6.26 -10.11
C LYS A 165 10.03 -4.98 -10.60
N LEU A 166 9.21 -5.08 -11.64
CA LEU A 166 8.48 -3.95 -12.20
C LEU A 166 7.53 -3.30 -11.19
N MET A 167 6.83 -4.09 -10.38
CA MET A 167 5.96 -3.56 -9.32
C MET A 167 6.76 -2.92 -8.19
N LEU A 168 7.89 -3.49 -7.81
CA LEU A 168 8.79 -2.88 -6.82
C LEU A 168 9.40 -1.57 -7.32
N GLU A 169 9.72 -1.46 -8.62
CA GLU A 169 10.13 -0.21 -9.25
C GLU A 169 9.03 0.86 -9.19
N ASP A 170 7.78 0.49 -9.44
CA ASP A 170 6.65 1.42 -9.36
C ASP A 170 6.48 1.94 -7.92
N ILE A 171 6.63 1.06 -6.92
CA ILE A 171 6.62 1.46 -5.51
C ILE A 171 7.83 2.36 -5.18
N ALA A 172 9.00 2.07 -5.74
CA ALA A 172 10.20 2.90 -5.55
C ALA A 172 9.98 4.33 -6.07
N ILE A 173 9.38 4.46 -7.25
CA ILE A 173 9.02 5.77 -7.83
C ILE A 173 7.98 6.48 -6.97
N LEU A 174 6.94 5.78 -6.53
CA LEU A 174 5.89 6.33 -5.66
C LEU A 174 6.47 6.90 -4.35
N THR A 175 7.46 6.23 -3.78
CA THR A 175 7.99 6.53 -2.45
C THR A 175 9.30 7.29 -2.46
N GLY A 176 9.84 7.60 -3.65
CA GLY A 176 11.15 8.24 -3.81
C GLY A 176 12.31 7.39 -3.32
N GLY A 177 12.10 6.07 -3.20
CA GLY A 177 13.13 5.12 -2.77
C GLY A 177 13.89 4.47 -3.92
N THR A 178 14.79 3.58 -3.58
CA THR A 178 15.55 2.78 -4.53
C THR A 178 15.29 1.29 -4.29
N LEU A 179 15.04 0.56 -5.36
CA LEU A 179 14.95 -0.90 -5.30
C LEU A 179 16.35 -1.51 -5.07
N ILE A 180 16.51 -2.21 -3.96
CA ILE A 180 17.75 -2.90 -3.61
C ILE A 180 17.77 -4.25 -4.32
N THR A 181 18.52 -4.32 -5.40
CA THR A 181 18.68 -5.52 -6.23
C THR A 181 20.14 -5.72 -6.63
N GLN A 182 20.54 -6.97 -6.85
CA GLN A 182 21.88 -7.28 -7.32
C GLN A 182 22.14 -6.74 -8.72
N ASP A 183 21.11 -6.68 -9.56
CA ASP A 183 21.22 -6.14 -10.92
C ASP A 183 21.66 -4.66 -10.92
N ALA A 184 21.27 -3.91 -9.90
CA ALA A 184 21.70 -2.53 -9.67
C ALA A 184 23.04 -2.42 -8.90
N GLY A 185 23.67 -3.54 -8.57
CA GLY A 185 24.89 -3.55 -7.76
C GLY A 185 24.66 -3.17 -6.29
N LEU A 186 23.41 -3.19 -5.83
CA LEU A 186 23.05 -2.86 -4.46
C LEU A 186 22.85 -4.12 -3.63
N SER A 187 23.26 -4.06 -2.36
CA SER A 187 23.09 -5.16 -1.42
C SER A 187 22.59 -4.66 -0.05
N LEU A 188 21.94 -5.56 0.68
CA LEU A 188 21.31 -5.23 1.97
C LEU A 188 22.32 -4.90 3.08
N ASP A 189 23.55 -5.38 2.96
CA ASP A 189 24.63 -5.16 3.92
C ASP A 189 25.20 -3.72 3.94
N ASN A 190 24.93 -2.94 2.89
CA ASN A 190 25.46 -1.58 2.75
C ASN A 190 24.37 -0.54 2.43
N ILE A 191 23.16 -0.72 3.02
CA ILE A 191 22.06 0.21 2.81
C ILE A 191 22.26 1.48 3.64
N GLN A 192 21.98 2.62 3.00
CA GLN A 192 21.91 3.93 3.64
C GLN A 192 20.47 4.43 3.65
N LEU A 193 20.13 5.30 4.61
CA LEU A 193 18.78 5.86 4.77
C LEU A 193 18.28 6.62 3.54
N ASN A 194 19.18 7.21 2.76
CA ASN A 194 18.83 7.92 1.52
C ASN A 194 18.35 7.02 0.37
N LEU A 195 18.56 5.71 0.47
CA LEU A 195 18.05 4.73 -0.49
C LEU A 195 16.65 4.24 -0.12
N LEU A 196 16.19 4.50 1.12
CA LEU A 196 14.87 4.13 1.56
C LEU A 196 13.81 5.06 0.99
N GLY A 197 12.70 4.48 0.56
CA GLY A 197 11.50 5.24 0.25
C GLY A 197 10.87 5.86 1.50
N GLN A 198 9.99 6.81 1.29
CA GLN A 198 9.21 7.46 2.33
C GLN A 198 7.74 7.51 1.92
N ALA A 199 6.85 7.50 2.88
CA ALA A 199 5.44 7.70 2.65
C ALA A 199 4.85 8.55 3.77
N ARG A 200 3.73 9.21 3.51
CA ARG A 200 2.97 9.93 4.52
C ARG A 200 2.38 8.96 5.54
N ARG A 201 1.80 7.87 5.05
CA ARG A 201 1.20 6.82 5.89
C ARG A 201 1.26 5.46 5.18
N VAL A 202 1.34 4.42 5.98
CA VAL A 202 1.19 3.03 5.53
C VAL A 202 0.19 2.33 6.43
N ILE A 203 -0.77 1.65 5.81
CA ILE A 203 -1.75 0.81 6.50
C ILE A 203 -1.61 -0.61 5.95
N VAL A 204 -1.36 -1.57 6.82
CA VAL A 204 -1.20 -2.97 6.44
C VAL A 204 -2.18 -3.82 7.22
N ASN A 205 -3.04 -4.53 6.51
CA ASN A 205 -3.91 -5.53 7.10
C ASN A 205 -3.47 -6.94 6.69
N ASN A 206 -4.32 -7.94 6.90
CA ASN A 206 -4.00 -9.33 6.57
C ASN A 206 -3.80 -9.57 5.06
N ASP A 207 -4.49 -8.82 4.21
CA ASP A 207 -4.61 -9.10 2.78
C ASP A 207 -4.02 -7.98 1.91
N THR A 208 -4.00 -6.76 2.41
CA THR A 208 -3.58 -5.58 1.64
C THR A 208 -2.60 -4.70 2.39
N THR A 209 -1.80 -3.96 1.62
CA THR A 209 -0.94 -2.87 2.08
C THR A 209 -1.28 -1.63 1.30
N THR A 210 -1.73 -0.59 1.98
CA THR A 210 -1.98 0.74 1.42
C THR A 210 -0.80 1.65 1.74
N ILE A 211 -0.19 2.21 0.72
CA ILE A 211 0.91 3.18 0.82
C ILE A 211 0.37 4.53 0.35
N VAL A 212 0.34 5.50 1.23
CA VAL A 212 -0.08 6.88 0.92
C VAL A 212 1.17 7.71 0.69
N ALA A 213 1.32 8.26 -0.51
CA ALA A 213 2.47 9.10 -0.87
C ALA A 213 2.48 10.42 -0.08
N ASP A 214 3.65 11.01 0.03
CA ASP A 214 3.83 12.33 0.66
C ASP A 214 3.67 13.51 -0.32
N GLY A 215 3.42 13.21 -1.60
CA GLY A 215 3.23 14.18 -2.67
C GLY A 215 4.52 14.73 -3.28
N LEU A 216 5.69 14.35 -2.79
CA LEU A 216 6.98 14.81 -3.31
C LEU A 216 7.36 14.20 -4.66
N THR A 217 6.79 13.05 -5.00
CA THR A 217 7.10 12.25 -6.19
C THR A 217 6.06 12.36 -7.32
N LEU A 218 5.14 13.32 -7.23
CA LEU A 218 4.03 13.51 -8.18
C LEU A 218 4.45 13.57 -9.64
N GLU A 219 5.50 14.31 -9.95
CA GLU A 219 5.99 14.45 -11.33
C GLU A 219 6.60 13.13 -11.84
N ASP A 220 7.33 12.41 -11.00
CA ASP A 220 7.91 11.11 -11.36
C ASP A 220 6.82 10.07 -11.60
N ILE A 221 5.76 10.07 -10.78
CA ILE A 221 4.58 9.23 -10.96
C ILE A 221 3.90 9.51 -12.29
N LYS A 222 3.67 10.78 -12.65
CA LYS A 222 3.07 11.16 -13.95
C LYS A 222 3.91 10.67 -15.12
N VAL A 223 5.22 10.89 -15.06
CA VAL A 223 6.15 10.41 -16.09
C VAL A 223 6.08 8.89 -16.21
N ARG A 224 6.04 8.16 -15.08
CA ARG A 224 5.91 6.70 -15.09
C ARG A 224 4.58 6.24 -15.70
N CYS A 225 3.46 6.84 -15.34
CA CYS A 225 2.15 6.55 -15.91
C CYS A 225 2.13 6.78 -17.43
N GLU A 226 2.74 7.85 -17.93
CA GLU A 226 2.86 8.10 -19.37
C GLU A 226 3.72 7.05 -20.08
N GLN A 227 4.81 6.61 -19.47
CA GLN A 227 5.64 5.53 -20.00
C GLN A 227 4.84 4.23 -20.11
N LEU A 228 4.10 3.86 -19.05
CA LEU A 228 3.25 2.68 -19.07
C LEU A 228 2.15 2.77 -20.12
N ARG A 229 1.49 3.93 -20.28
CA ARG A 229 0.49 4.15 -21.35
C ARG A 229 1.07 3.97 -22.75
N LYS A 230 2.30 4.44 -22.98
CA LYS A 230 3.00 4.19 -24.26
C LYS A 230 3.28 2.71 -24.46
N GLN A 231 3.68 1.97 -23.42
CA GLN A 231 3.89 0.53 -23.49
C GLN A 231 2.59 -0.24 -23.78
N VAL A 232 1.45 0.14 -23.21
CA VAL A 232 0.13 -0.44 -23.52
C VAL A 232 -0.18 -0.35 -25.02
N ASN A 233 0.16 0.78 -25.66
CA ASN A 233 -0.10 0.99 -27.09
C ASN A 233 0.78 0.12 -28.00
N VAL A 234 1.95 -0.29 -27.54
CA VAL A 234 2.95 -1.07 -28.29
C VAL A 234 2.90 -2.56 -27.93
N ALA A 235 2.26 -2.93 -26.83
CA ALA A 235 2.17 -4.32 -26.38
C ALA A 235 1.46 -5.22 -27.40
N ASP A 236 2.06 -6.36 -27.69
CA ASP A 236 1.59 -7.29 -28.74
C ASP A 236 0.45 -8.20 -28.25
N THR A 237 0.39 -8.50 -26.95
CA THR A 237 -0.56 -9.46 -26.39
C THR A 237 -1.62 -8.78 -25.50
N ALA A 238 -2.84 -9.34 -25.51
CA ALA A 238 -3.91 -8.88 -24.62
C ALA A 238 -3.51 -8.99 -23.13
N TYR A 239 -2.77 -10.04 -22.77
CA TYR A 239 -2.28 -10.26 -21.42
C TYR A 239 -1.30 -9.17 -20.95
N GLU A 240 -0.34 -8.78 -21.81
CA GLU A 240 0.58 -7.69 -21.48
C GLU A 240 -0.15 -6.35 -21.33
N LYS A 241 -1.12 -6.07 -22.23
CA LYS A 241 -1.95 -4.87 -22.11
C LYS A 241 -2.69 -4.82 -20.78
N GLU A 242 -3.34 -5.92 -20.40
CA GLU A 242 -4.05 -6.02 -19.13
C GLU A 242 -3.12 -5.77 -17.94
N LYS A 243 -1.94 -6.40 -17.90
CA LYS A 243 -0.97 -6.22 -16.83
C LYS A 243 -0.42 -4.79 -16.74
N LEU A 244 -0.19 -4.14 -17.87
CA LEU A 244 0.23 -2.74 -17.89
C LEU A 244 -0.90 -1.81 -17.43
N GLN A 245 -2.15 -2.10 -17.81
CA GLN A 245 -3.33 -1.36 -17.35
C GLN A 245 -3.53 -1.51 -15.84
N ASP A 246 -3.40 -2.72 -15.29
CA ASP A 246 -3.45 -2.97 -13.85
C ASP A 246 -2.41 -2.12 -13.08
N ARG A 247 -1.20 -1.97 -13.63
CA ARG A 247 -0.15 -1.16 -13.02
C ARG A 247 -0.44 0.33 -13.07
N ILE A 248 -1.11 0.81 -14.11
CA ILE A 248 -1.53 2.22 -14.22
C ILE A 248 -2.69 2.52 -13.27
N ALA A 249 -3.57 1.54 -13.05
CA ALA A 249 -4.76 1.69 -12.20
C ALA A 249 -4.44 1.68 -10.70
N LYS A 250 -3.32 1.03 -10.32
CA LYS A 250 -2.84 0.98 -8.93
C LYS A 250 -2.14 2.25 -8.51
#